data_7fc744023b4b584bfb798c0a6671cc20
#
_entry.id   7fc744023b4b584bfb798c0a6671cc20
#
_cell.length_a   1.000
_cell.length_b   1.000
_cell.length_c   1.000
_cell.angle_alpha   90.00
_cell.angle_beta   90.00
_cell.angle_gamma   90.00
#
_symmetry.space_group_name_H-M   'P 1'
#
loop_
_entity.id
_entity.type
_entity.pdbx_description
1 polymer ?
#
loop_
_entity_poly.entity_id
_entity_poly.type
_entity_poly.pdbx_seq_one_letter_code
_entity_poly.pdbx_strand_id
1 'polypeptide(L)'
;YAQHRNQALLGLAPWTGVYGLSFVTVLGAAGALAAWRDLRRGARPGRAAVSALAAVAFCAGAGLALQRSARDAEGPSVRVAVLQGNIDQGVKWSPEWFQSTLETYVDLTREAALAGAETVVWPESAVPAALEIDGDARDLLSELARAARVSLVVGAVGIEAAGAGQPPRVYDSAFVVAPDGSVQRRYDKPHLVPFGESIPFQDLLGHLLSAVARGIATIGVTAGAEPRAVPVPLPGPGGRSVTAGVPICYELLFPDLVRRFPRDGAEMLLAITNDAWYGRTGAPFQFLAITALRSAETGLWTARAANTGVSAIIDDRGRVRSETPIFERAWLVADVPRRGAGDGRTFYVRFGDVFAWGCILVALAGLARDRWSAG
;
A
#
# COMPACT_ATOMS: atom_id res chain seq x y z
N TYR A 1 1.45 -2.87 13.45
CA TYR A 1 0.30 -2.90 12.53
C TYR A 1 -0.98 -3.43 13.19
N ALA A 2 -0.92 -4.33 14.17
CA ALA A 2 -2.11 -4.88 14.86
C ALA A 2 -3.06 -3.81 15.46
N GLN A 3 -2.61 -2.57 15.60
CA GLN A 3 -3.40 -1.46 16.14
C GLN A 3 -4.23 -0.69 15.09
N HIS A 4 -4.31 -1.16 13.86
CA HIS A 4 -4.99 -0.45 12.76
C HIS A 4 -6.49 -0.19 12.99
N ARG A 5 -7.16 -0.98 13.84
CA ARG A 5 -8.55 -0.76 14.28
C ARG A 5 -8.67 0.09 15.55
N ASN A 6 -7.55 0.35 16.23
CA ASN A 6 -7.52 1.18 17.42
C ASN A 6 -7.42 2.66 17.04
N GLN A 7 -8.57 3.32 16.95
CA GLN A 7 -8.67 4.70 16.50
C GLN A 7 -7.90 5.69 17.38
N ALA A 8 -7.77 5.39 18.68
CA ALA A 8 -7.01 6.23 19.59
C ALA A 8 -5.51 6.26 19.24
N LEU A 9 -4.93 5.12 18.84
CA LEU A 9 -3.53 5.06 18.42
C LEU A 9 -3.37 5.50 16.96
N LEU A 10 -4.31 5.11 16.08
CA LEU A 10 -4.26 5.43 14.66
C LEU A 10 -4.20 6.96 14.42
N GLY A 11 -4.85 7.76 15.28
CA GLY A 11 -4.78 9.23 15.23
C GLY A 11 -3.40 9.83 15.42
N LEU A 12 -2.42 9.05 15.89
CA LEU A 12 -1.03 9.47 16.02
C LEU A 12 -0.22 9.27 14.75
N ALA A 13 -0.68 8.39 13.84
CA ALA A 13 0.07 8.01 12.65
C ALA A 13 0.46 9.20 11.74
N PRO A 14 -0.39 10.23 11.52
CA PRO A 14 -0.02 11.41 10.74
C PRO A 14 1.16 12.21 11.31
N TRP A 15 1.50 12.01 12.59
CA TRP A 15 2.55 12.73 13.30
C TRP A 15 3.82 11.92 13.48
N THR A 16 3.69 10.66 13.85
CA THR A 16 4.79 9.81 14.32
C THR A 16 5.08 8.62 13.41
N GLY A 17 4.24 8.39 12.40
CA GLY A 17 4.25 7.15 11.65
C GLY A 17 3.93 5.93 12.54
N VAL A 18 4.12 4.75 12.02
CA VAL A 18 3.92 3.47 12.72
C VAL A 18 4.79 3.33 13.98
N TYR A 19 5.92 3.99 14.02
CA TYR A 19 6.85 3.90 15.14
C TYR A 19 6.29 4.52 16.43
N GLY A 20 5.49 5.58 16.34
CA GLY A 20 4.80 6.13 17.52
C GLY A 20 3.79 5.17 18.10
N LEU A 21 3.05 4.46 17.26
CA LEU A 21 2.10 3.44 17.72
C LEU A 21 2.84 2.30 18.43
N SER A 22 3.97 1.86 17.88
CA SER A 22 4.83 0.84 18.49
C SER A 22 5.37 1.32 19.83
N PHE A 23 5.87 2.56 19.89
CA PHE A 23 6.38 3.17 21.11
C PHE A 23 5.32 3.20 22.22
N VAL A 24 4.13 3.70 21.94
CA VAL A 24 3.04 3.78 22.93
C VAL A 24 2.63 2.39 23.42
N THR A 25 2.59 1.40 22.52
CA THR A 25 2.28 0.00 22.89
C THR A 25 3.32 -0.58 23.83
N VAL A 26 4.61 -0.41 23.53
CA VAL A 26 5.72 -0.91 24.37
C VAL A 26 5.77 -0.17 25.70
N LEU A 27 5.59 1.16 25.69
CA LEU A 27 5.54 1.97 26.89
C LEU A 27 4.42 1.53 27.84
N GLY A 28 3.24 1.22 27.27
CA GLY A 28 2.10 0.69 28.03
C GLY A 28 2.41 -0.66 28.68
N ALA A 29 3.00 -1.57 27.92
CA ALA A 29 3.41 -2.88 28.44
C ALA A 29 4.47 -2.76 29.55
N ALA A 30 5.47 -1.91 29.36
CA ALA A 30 6.52 -1.66 30.36
C ALA A 30 5.96 -1.02 31.64
N GLY A 31 5.08 -0.01 31.51
CA GLY A 31 4.41 0.64 32.62
C GLY A 31 3.52 -0.32 33.42
N ALA A 32 2.74 -1.15 32.71
CA ALA A 32 1.89 -2.16 33.35
C ALA A 32 2.71 -3.22 34.09
N LEU A 33 3.81 -3.70 33.49
CA LEU A 33 4.71 -4.66 34.12
C LEU A 33 5.38 -4.08 35.35
N ALA A 34 5.84 -2.83 35.31
CA ALA A 34 6.42 -2.14 36.46
C ALA A 34 5.41 -2.00 37.60
N ALA A 35 4.20 -1.52 37.31
CA ALA A 35 3.12 -1.40 38.27
C ALA A 35 2.77 -2.74 38.92
N TRP A 36 2.65 -3.80 38.10
CA TRP A 36 2.36 -5.15 38.60
C TRP A 36 3.46 -5.70 39.52
N ARG A 37 4.75 -5.46 39.22
CA ARG A 37 5.87 -5.85 40.05
C ARG A 37 5.84 -5.16 41.43
N ASP A 38 5.54 -3.84 41.44
CA ASP A 38 5.43 -3.07 42.69
C ASP A 38 4.27 -3.59 43.55
N LEU A 39 3.10 -3.79 42.96
CA LEU A 39 1.92 -4.34 43.62
C LEU A 39 2.18 -5.75 44.24
N ARG A 40 2.87 -6.61 43.49
CA ARG A 40 3.25 -7.94 43.99
C ARG A 40 4.21 -7.89 45.19
N ARG A 41 4.97 -6.81 45.35
CA ARG A 41 5.85 -6.55 46.49
C ARG A 41 5.12 -5.86 47.65
N GLY A 42 3.80 -5.67 47.54
CA GLY A 42 3.00 -4.94 48.53
C GLY A 42 3.23 -3.42 48.51
N ALA A 43 3.91 -2.91 47.49
CA ALA A 43 4.18 -1.50 47.31
C ALA A 43 3.17 -0.83 46.35
N ARG A 44 3.01 0.49 46.46
CA ARG A 44 2.26 1.30 45.45
C ARG A 44 3.09 1.39 44.18
N PRO A 45 2.44 1.48 43.00
CA PRO A 45 3.13 1.71 41.72
C PRO A 45 4.07 2.92 41.80
N GLY A 46 5.31 2.73 41.43
CA GLY A 46 6.34 3.76 41.43
C GLY A 46 6.06 4.86 40.40
N ARG A 47 6.72 6.01 40.58
CA ARG A 47 6.53 7.19 39.70
C ARG A 47 6.74 6.85 38.24
N ALA A 48 7.73 6.02 37.89
CA ALA A 48 7.99 5.63 36.51
C ALA A 48 6.81 4.87 35.87
N ALA A 49 6.22 3.92 36.61
CA ALA A 49 5.05 3.18 36.14
C ALA A 49 3.84 4.11 35.94
N VAL A 50 3.58 4.99 36.91
CA VAL A 50 2.47 5.96 36.81
C VAL A 50 2.68 6.92 35.66
N SER A 51 3.90 7.46 35.49
CA SER A 51 4.20 8.38 34.36
C SER A 51 4.07 7.70 33.01
N ALA A 52 4.52 6.46 32.86
CA ALA A 52 4.37 5.70 31.62
C ALA A 52 2.90 5.47 31.26
N LEU A 53 2.08 5.03 32.21
CA LEU A 53 0.65 4.80 31.99
C LEU A 53 -0.11 6.10 31.73
N ALA A 54 0.24 7.20 32.43
CA ALA A 54 -0.32 8.52 32.17
C ALA A 54 0.03 9.02 30.76
N ALA A 55 1.27 8.83 30.29
CA ALA A 55 1.69 9.17 28.94
C ALA A 55 0.92 8.35 27.90
N VAL A 56 0.70 7.06 28.12
CA VAL A 56 -0.13 6.21 27.24
C VAL A 56 -1.56 6.74 27.17
N ALA A 57 -2.17 7.04 28.33
CA ALA A 57 -3.53 7.59 28.39
C ALA A 57 -3.63 8.94 27.67
N PHE A 58 -2.64 9.82 27.83
CA PHE A 58 -2.54 11.09 27.11
C PHE A 58 -2.43 10.88 25.60
N CYS A 59 -1.52 10.01 25.14
CA CYS A 59 -1.37 9.70 23.72
C CYS A 59 -2.67 9.13 23.12
N ALA A 60 -3.33 8.21 23.82
CA ALA A 60 -4.60 7.64 23.38
C ALA A 60 -5.71 8.69 23.33
N GLY A 61 -5.80 9.56 24.34
CA GLY A 61 -6.76 10.68 24.37
C GLY A 61 -6.51 11.70 23.25
N ALA A 62 -5.26 12.09 23.04
CA ALA A 62 -4.87 12.97 21.94
C ALA A 62 -5.17 12.38 20.57
N GLY A 63 -4.79 11.10 20.35
CA GLY A 63 -5.08 10.43 19.09
C GLY A 63 -6.58 10.29 18.81
N LEU A 64 -7.39 10.00 19.84
CA LEU A 64 -8.85 9.95 19.70
C LEU A 64 -9.43 11.33 19.41
N ALA A 65 -8.94 12.39 20.06
CA ALA A 65 -9.35 13.76 19.78
C ALA A 65 -9.04 14.16 18.34
N LEU A 66 -7.84 13.84 17.83
CA LEU A 66 -7.44 14.08 16.45
C LEU A 66 -8.32 13.32 15.45
N GLN A 67 -8.68 12.06 15.75
CA GLN A 67 -9.59 11.28 14.92
C GLN A 67 -11.02 11.87 14.87
N ARG A 68 -11.49 12.49 15.97
CA ARG A 68 -12.83 13.06 16.06
C ARG A 68 -12.91 14.48 15.52
N SER A 69 -11.88 15.28 15.69
CA SER A 69 -11.86 16.70 15.29
C SER A 69 -11.67 16.90 13.78
N ALA A 70 -11.09 15.90 13.10
CA ALA A 70 -10.94 15.99 11.66
C ALA A 70 -12.32 15.82 11.00
N ARG A 71 -12.71 16.79 10.18
CA ARG A 71 -13.92 16.72 9.35
C ARG A 71 -13.72 15.66 8.28
N ASP A 72 -14.80 14.99 7.86
CA ASP A 72 -14.73 14.17 6.65
C ASP A 72 -14.33 15.06 5.47
N ALA A 73 -13.49 14.54 4.57
CA ALA A 73 -12.98 15.32 3.45
C ALA A 73 -14.17 15.82 2.60
N GLU A 74 -14.49 17.09 2.72
CA GLU A 74 -15.43 17.80 1.83
C GLU A 74 -14.61 18.26 0.62
N GLY A 75 -14.88 17.70 -0.56
CA GLY A 75 -14.14 18.07 -1.76
C GLY A 75 -14.55 17.23 -2.97
N PRO A 76 -13.96 17.50 -4.14
CA PRO A 76 -14.21 16.70 -5.31
C PRO A 76 -13.78 15.25 -5.04
N SER A 77 -14.61 14.30 -5.44
CA SER A 77 -14.36 12.87 -5.34
C SER A 77 -14.23 12.24 -6.73
N VAL A 78 -13.64 11.05 -6.76
CA VAL A 78 -13.63 10.16 -7.92
C VAL A 78 -14.35 8.88 -7.52
N ARG A 79 -15.26 8.41 -8.35
CA ARG A 79 -15.94 7.15 -8.13
C ARG A 79 -15.04 6.00 -8.56
N VAL A 80 -14.37 5.38 -7.60
CA VAL A 80 -13.36 4.34 -7.81
C VAL A 80 -13.96 2.97 -7.53
N ALA A 81 -13.72 2.03 -8.44
CA ALA A 81 -13.95 0.62 -8.20
C ALA A 81 -12.62 -0.13 -7.99
N VAL A 82 -12.61 -1.08 -7.07
CA VAL A 82 -11.53 -2.05 -6.89
C VAL A 82 -12.03 -3.45 -7.16
N LEU A 83 -11.30 -4.21 -7.96
CA LEU A 83 -11.70 -5.55 -8.38
C LEU A 83 -10.91 -6.63 -7.63
N GLN A 84 -11.56 -7.76 -7.40
CA GLN A 84 -11.00 -8.97 -6.82
C GLN A 84 -11.37 -10.16 -7.70
N GLY A 85 -10.43 -10.60 -8.52
CA GLY A 85 -10.68 -11.68 -9.49
C GLY A 85 -10.74 -13.07 -8.86
N ASN A 86 -10.10 -13.24 -7.71
CA ASN A 86 -9.92 -14.53 -7.05
C ASN A 86 -9.27 -15.59 -7.96
N ILE A 87 -8.26 -15.17 -8.70
CA ILE A 87 -7.51 -16.04 -9.61
C ILE A 87 -6.46 -16.82 -8.82
N ASP A 88 -6.46 -18.13 -8.95
CA ASP A 88 -5.47 -19.00 -8.31
C ASP A 88 -4.06 -18.74 -8.85
N GLN A 89 -3.06 -18.67 -7.95
CA GLN A 89 -1.67 -18.38 -8.33
C GLN A 89 -1.05 -19.49 -9.19
N GLY A 90 -1.46 -20.73 -8.97
CA GLY A 90 -0.91 -21.89 -9.70
C GLY A 90 -1.29 -21.92 -11.18
N VAL A 91 -2.41 -21.29 -11.54
CA VAL A 91 -2.90 -21.26 -12.94
C VAL A 91 -2.72 -19.91 -13.62
N LYS A 92 -2.48 -18.85 -12.88
CA LYS A 92 -2.43 -17.46 -13.35
C LYS A 92 -1.50 -17.24 -14.55
N TRP A 93 -0.37 -17.94 -14.57
CA TRP A 93 0.66 -17.83 -15.62
C TRP A 93 0.54 -18.89 -16.72
N SER A 94 -0.47 -19.75 -16.65
CA SER A 94 -0.73 -20.75 -17.67
C SER A 94 -1.45 -20.13 -18.86
N PRO A 95 -0.97 -20.35 -20.11
CA PRO A 95 -1.65 -19.88 -21.32
C PRO A 95 -3.11 -20.33 -21.42
N GLU A 96 -3.42 -21.51 -20.89
CA GLU A 96 -4.77 -22.09 -20.90
C GLU A 96 -5.78 -21.29 -20.08
N TRP A 97 -5.32 -20.60 -19.01
CA TRP A 97 -6.15 -19.80 -18.11
C TRP A 97 -6.10 -18.29 -18.39
N PHE A 98 -5.25 -17.89 -19.31
CA PHE A 98 -5.05 -16.47 -19.64
C PHE A 98 -6.38 -15.80 -20.06
N GLN A 99 -7.07 -16.40 -21.02
CA GLN A 99 -8.32 -15.87 -21.54
C GLN A 99 -9.41 -15.79 -20.46
N SER A 100 -9.60 -16.84 -19.66
CA SER A 100 -10.61 -16.85 -18.60
C SER A 100 -10.29 -15.88 -17.46
N THR A 101 -9.00 -15.63 -17.21
CA THR A 101 -8.55 -14.60 -16.28
C THR A 101 -8.95 -13.20 -16.76
N LEU A 102 -8.68 -12.89 -18.04
CA LEU A 102 -9.06 -11.60 -18.62
C LEU A 102 -10.59 -11.43 -18.65
N GLU A 103 -11.33 -12.46 -19.08
CA GLU A 103 -12.80 -12.44 -19.09
C GLU A 103 -13.37 -12.12 -17.71
N THR A 104 -12.80 -12.72 -16.65
CA THR A 104 -13.19 -12.41 -15.27
C THR A 104 -13.07 -10.93 -14.94
N TYR A 105 -11.94 -10.31 -15.27
CA TYR A 105 -11.74 -8.89 -14.99
C TYR A 105 -12.52 -7.96 -15.92
N VAL A 106 -12.75 -8.37 -17.17
CA VAL A 106 -13.62 -7.66 -18.12
C VAL A 106 -15.06 -7.59 -17.60
N ASP A 107 -15.61 -8.72 -17.12
CA ASP A 107 -16.97 -8.77 -16.59
C ASP A 107 -17.10 -7.92 -15.33
N LEU A 108 -16.16 -8.06 -14.35
CA LEU A 108 -16.14 -7.24 -13.17
C LEU A 108 -16.02 -5.74 -13.49
N THR A 109 -15.24 -5.39 -14.52
CA THR A 109 -15.13 -3.99 -14.97
C THR A 109 -16.45 -3.46 -15.52
N ARG A 110 -17.17 -4.26 -16.32
CA ARG A 110 -18.48 -3.89 -16.85
C ARG A 110 -19.50 -3.69 -15.72
N GLU A 111 -19.54 -4.59 -14.75
CA GLU A 111 -20.38 -4.47 -13.56
C GLU A 111 -20.06 -3.19 -12.76
N ALA A 112 -18.79 -2.91 -12.51
CA ALA A 112 -18.35 -1.71 -11.82
C ALA A 112 -18.68 -0.42 -12.60
N ALA A 113 -18.53 -0.42 -13.92
CA ALA A 113 -18.90 0.71 -14.78
C ALA A 113 -20.41 0.98 -14.75
N LEU A 114 -21.24 -0.07 -14.78
CA LEU A 114 -22.70 0.05 -14.62
C LEU A 114 -23.08 0.62 -13.24
N ALA A 115 -22.28 0.37 -12.21
CA ALA A 115 -22.44 0.97 -10.88
C ALA A 115 -21.90 2.42 -10.81
N GLY A 116 -21.44 2.97 -11.94
CA GLY A 116 -21.01 4.36 -12.09
C GLY A 116 -19.54 4.63 -11.78
N ALA A 117 -18.67 3.62 -11.76
CA ALA A 117 -17.25 3.84 -11.59
C ALA A 117 -16.68 4.76 -12.69
N GLU A 118 -15.83 5.71 -12.29
CA GLU A 118 -15.02 6.54 -13.20
C GLU A 118 -13.63 5.94 -13.41
N THR A 119 -13.11 5.26 -12.39
CA THR A 119 -11.81 4.57 -12.42
C THR A 119 -11.99 3.17 -11.86
N VAL A 120 -11.44 2.16 -12.56
CA VAL A 120 -11.47 0.76 -12.15
C VAL A 120 -10.04 0.27 -11.94
N VAL A 121 -9.77 -0.28 -10.75
CA VAL A 121 -8.45 -0.73 -10.32
C VAL A 121 -8.41 -2.26 -10.31
N TRP A 122 -7.51 -2.82 -11.10
CA TRP A 122 -7.23 -4.25 -11.15
C TRP A 122 -6.04 -4.59 -10.24
N PRO A 123 -6.00 -5.76 -9.62
CA PRO A 123 -4.88 -6.18 -8.77
C PRO A 123 -3.52 -6.24 -9.49
N GLU A 124 -2.47 -6.42 -8.70
CA GLU A 124 -1.11 -6.72 -9.16
C GLU A 124 -1.09 -7.94 -10.09
N SER A 125 -0.37 -7.82 -11.21
CA SER A 125 -0.26 -8.85 -12.24
C SER A 125 -1.62 -9.44 -12.69
N ALA A 126 -2.68 -8.66 -12.71
CA ALA A 126 -4.00 -9.11 -13.17
C ALA A 126 -3.99 -9.49 -14.65
N VAL A 127 -3.13 -8.84 -15.44
CA VAL A 127 -2.81 -9.21 -16.81
C VAL A 127 -1.42 -9.84 -16.84
N PRO A 128 -1.30 -11.17 -16.95
CA PRO A 128 -0.01 -11.84 -17.00
C PRO A 128 0.62 -11.78 -18.40
N ALA A 129 0.68 -10.57 -18.96
CA ALA A 129 1.24 -10.26 -20.28
C ALA A 129 1.97 -8.91 -20.26
N ALA A 130 2.90 -8.75 -21.17
CA ALA A 130 3.62 -7.50 -21.36
C ALA A 130 2.88 -6.62 -22.37
N LEU A 131 2.21 -5.59 -21.88
CA LEU A 131 1.33 -4.75 -22.69
C LEU A 131 2.04 -3.97 -23.80
N GLU A 132 3.38 -3.82 -23.74
CA GLU A 132 4.14 -3.18 -24.81
C GLU A 132 4.29 -4.05 -26.06
N ILE A 133 4.24 -5.38 -25.90
CA ILE A 133 4.47 -6.34 -26.99
C ILE A 133 3.23 -7.20 -27.29
N ASP A 134 2.35 -7.39 -26.31
CA ASP A 134 1.10 -8.12 -26.49
C ASP A 134 0.02 -7.16 -26.98
N GLY A 135 -0.15 -7.12 -28.31
CA GLY A 135 -1.13 -6.25 -28.98
C GLY A 135 -2.56 -6.61 -28.61
N ASP A 136 -2.88 -7.89 -28.52
CA ASP A 136 -4.25 -8.37 -28.26
C ASP A 136 -4.71 -7.98 -26.85
N ALA A 137 -3.86 -8.18 -25.84
CA ALA A 137 -4.16 -7.77 -24.47
C ALA A 137 -4.31 -6.25 -24.35
N ARG A 138 -3.43 -5.50 -25.01
CA ARG A 138 -3.51 -4.03 -25.04
C ARG A 138 -4.78 -3.54 -25.72
N ASP A 139 -5.14 -4.09 -26.87
CA ASP A 139 -6.32 -3.71 -27.63
C ASP A 139 -7.59 -4.06 -26.86
N LEU A 140 -7.66 -5.20 -26.19
CA LEU A 140 -8.74 -5.58 -25.28
C LEU A 140 -8.97 -4.54 -24.18
N LEU A 141 -7.89 -4.14 -23.48
CA LEU A 141 -7.99 -3.12 -22.42
C LEU A 141 -8.41 -1.76 -22.96
N SER A 142 -7.89 -1.38 -24.13
CA SER A 142 -8.23 -0.14 -24.82
C SER A 142 -9.70 -0.10 -25.23
N GLU A 143 -10.24 -1.19 -25.78
CA GLU A 143 -11.64 -1.32 -26.14
C GLU A 143 -12.54 -1.35 -24.91
N LEU A 144 -12.15 -2.07 -23.86
CA LEU A 144 -12.88 -2.12 -22.60
C LEU A 144 -13.01 -0.73 -21.97
N ALA A 145 -11.91 0.02 -21.89
CA ALA A 145 -11.90 1.37 -21.33
C ALA A 145 -12.83 2.32 -22.11
N ARG A 146 -12.80 2.25 -23.46
CA ARG A 146 -13.69 3.04 -24.33
C ARG A 146 -15.15 2.64 -24.18
N ALA A 147 -15.44 1.33 -24.24
CA ALA A 147 -16.81 0.83 -24.17
C ALA A 147 -17.46 1.11 -22.82
N ALA A 148 -16.71 0.89 -21.72
CA ALA A 148 -17.17 1.15 -20.36
C ALA A 148 -17.09 2.64 -19.97
N ARG A 149 -16.37 3.48 -20.73
CA ARG A 149 -16.09 4.90 -20.43
C ARG A 149 -15.47 5.10 -19.06
N VAL A 150 -14.48 4.30 -18.74
CA VAL A 150 -13.75 4.34 -17.46
C VAL A 150 -12.24 4.42 -17.70
N SER A 151 -11.51 4.94 -16.72
CA SER A 151 -10.07 4.71 -16.66
C SER A 151 -9.77 3.37 -16.02
N LEU A 152 -8.78 2.66 -16.53
CA LEU A 152 -8.29 1.44 -15.94
C LEU A 152 -6.90 1.69 -15.30
N VAL A 153 -6.69 1.18 -14.10
CA VAL A 153 -5.37 1.05 -13.48
C VAL A 153 -5.12 -0.44 -13.31
N VAL A 154 -4.20 -1.00 -14.09
CA VAL A 154 -4.08 -2.45 -14.28
C VAL A 154 -2.67 -2.92 -13.92
N GLY A 155 -2.57 -3.89 -13.01
CA GLY A 155 -1.32 -4.59 -12.75
C GLY A 155 -0.98 -5.55 -13.91
N ALA A 156 0.17 -5.36 -14.55
CA ALA A 156 0.65 -6.15 -15.68
C ALA A 156 2.18 -6.20 -15.74
N VAL A 157 2.71 -7.01 -16.62
CA VAL A 157 4.15 -7.04 -16.89
C VAL A 157 4.53 -5.83 -17.75
N GLY A 158 5.58 -5.10 -17.34
CA GLY A 158 6.22 -4.06 -18.14
C GLY A 158 7.48 -4.58 -18.81
N ILE A 159 7.75 -4.19 -20.05
CA ILE A 159 8.97 -4.53 -20.76
C ILE A 159 9.61 -3.28 -21.34
N GLU A 160 10.94 -3.21 -21.23
CA GLU A 160 11.75 -2.18 -21.85
C GLU A 160 12.90 -2.82 -22.61
N ALA A 161 13.07 -2.41 -23.87
CA ALA A 161 14.18 -2.87 -24.68
C ALA A 161 15.52 -2.40 -24.06
N ALA A 162 16.40 -3.33 -23.78
CA ALA A 162 17.77 -3.01 -23.43
C ALA A 162 18.60 -2.80 -24.70
N GLY A 163 19.81 -2.24 -24.57
CA GLY A 163 20.71 -2.01 -25.71
C GLY A 163 21.01 -3.27 -26.52
N ALA A 164 21.57 -3.09 -27.71
CA ALA A 164 21.83 -4.19 -28.65
C ALA A 164 22.59 -5.35 -27.98
N GLY A 165 22.01 -6.54 -28.05
CA GLY A 165 22.60 -7.78 -27.47
C GLY A 165 22.34 -7.99 -25.98
N GLN A 166 21.59 -7.12 -25.32
CA GLN A 166 21.16 -7.31 -23.93
C GLN A 166 19.72 -7.84 -23.86
N PRO A 167 19.38 -8.71 -22.88
CA PRO A 167 18.00 -9.15 -22.67
C PRO A 167 17.13 -7.94 -22.25
N PRO A 168 15.84 -7.92 -22.62
CA PRO A 168 14.93 -6.85 -22.21
C PRO A 168 14.81 -6.81 -20.68
N ARG A 169 14.58 -5.61 -20.16
CA ARG A 169 14.25 -5.40 -18.75
C ARG A 169 12.78 -5.70 -18.54
N VAL A 170 12.47 -6.48 -17.51
CA VAL A 170 11.11 -6.88 -17.16
C VAL A 170 10.74 -6.25 -15.83
N TYR A 171 9.55 -5.65 -15.73
CA TYR A 171 9.08 -4.94 -14.55
C TYR A 171 7.74 -5.51 -14.09
N ASP A 172 7.50 -5.50 -12.78
CA ASP A 172 6.16 -5.56 -12.20
C ASP A 172 5.58 -4.14 -12.24
N SER A 173 4.48 -3.96 -12.96
CA SER A 173 4.04 -2.61 -13.35
C SER A 173 2.54 -2.40 -13.16
N ALA A 174 2.17 -1.13 -12.98
CA ALA A 174 0.81 -0.66 -13.08
C ALA A 174 0.66 0.25 -14.30
N PHE A 175 -0.26 -0.09 -15.19
CA PHE A 175 -0.58 0.68 -16.39
C PHE A 175 -1.84 1.49 -16.19
N VAL A 176 -1.85 2.70 -16.73
CA VAL A 176 -3.05 3.55 -16.78
C VAL A 176 -3.57 3.56 -18.22
N VAL A 177 -4.81 3.12 -18.41
CA VAL A 177 -5.54 3.21 -19.70
C VAL A 177 -6.65 4.25 -19.53
N ALA A 178 -6.64 5.27 -20.38
CA ALA A 178 -7.60 6.36 -20.34
C ALA A 178 -8.98 5.95 -20.91
N PRO A 179 -10.05 6.71 -20.62
CA PRO A 179 -11.39 6.41 -21.13
C PRO A 179 -11.51 6.44 -22.67
N ASP A 180 -10.56 7.06 -23.36
CA ASP A 180 -10.45 7.02 -24.83
C ASP A 180 -9.69 5.78 -25.36
N GLY A 181 -9.26 4.90 -24.45
CA GLY A 181 -8.51 3.69 -24.72
C GLY A 181 -7.02 3.90 -24.94
N SER A 182 -6.50 5.11 -24.79
CA SER A 182 -5.07 5.34 -24.90
C SER A 182 -4.35 4.83 -23.64
N VAL A 183 -3.28 4.04 -23.85
CA VAL A 183 -2.38 3.65 -22.75
C VAL A 183 -1.49 4.84 -22.42
N GLN A 184 -1.62 5.35 -21.21
CA GLN A 184 -0.97 6.58 -20.78
C GLN A 184 0.40 6.33 -20.18
N ARG A 185 0.45 6.23 -18.86
CA ARG A 185 1.69 6.06 -18.10
C ARG A 185 1.73 4.71 -17.41
N ARG A 186 2.96 4.26 -17.18
CA ARG A 186 3.29 3.07 -16.42
C ARG A 186 4.04 3.49 -15.17
N TYR A 187 3.71 2.85 -14.05
CA TYR A 187 4.49 2.87 -12.83
C TYR A 187 5.16 1.51 -12.68
N ASP A 188 6.48 1.49 -12.56
CA ASP A 188 7.28 0.28 -12.35
C ASP A 188 7.68 0.18 -10.89
N LYS A 189 7.47 -0.98 -10.28
CA LYS A 189 7.75 -1.26 -8.87
C LYS A 189 9.25 -1.09 -8.53
N PRO A 190 9.64 -0.06 -7.75
CA PRO A 190 11.03 0.14 -7.38
C PRO A 190 11.52 -0.76 -6.26
N HIS A 191 10.63 -1.28 -5.41
CA HIS A 191 11.02 -2.09 -4.27
C HIS A 191 10.56 -3.53 -4.40
N LEU A 192 11.47 -4.37 -4.89
CA LEU A 192 11.21 -5.77 -5.18
C LEU A 192 11.23 -6.64 -3.92
N VAL A 193 10.51 -7.76 -3.95
CA VAL A 193 10.51 -8.76 -2.88
C VAL A 193 11.83 -9.54 -2.92
N PRO A 194 12.66 -9.48 -1.86
CA PRO A 194 13.88 -10.27 -1.79
C PRO A 194 13.57 -11.77 -1.89
N PHE A 195 14.33 -12.49 -2.69
CA PHE A 195 14.18 -13.94 -3.00
C PHE A 195 12.86 -14.34 -3.69
N GLY A 196 11.91 -13.42 -3.87
CA GLY A 196 10.68 -13.65 -4.64
C GLY A 196 10.77 -13.07 -6.06
N GLU A 197 11.21 -11.83 -6.16
CA GLU A 197 11.32 -11.07 -7.42
C GLU A 197 12.75 -10.71 -7.76
N SER A 198 13.63 -10.67 -6.76
CA SER A 198 15.05 -10.36 -6.92
C SER A 198 15.92 -11.22 -6.01
N ILE A 199 17.13 -11.54 -6.48
CA ILE A 199 18.14 -12.21 -5.66
C ILE A 199 19.08 -11.15 -5.12
N PRO A 200 19.07 -10.88 -3.79
CA PRO A 200 20.02 -9.94 -3.20
C PRO A 200 21.46 -10.38 -3.45
N PHE A 201 22.33 -9.41 -3.79
CA PHE A 201 23.74 -9.67 -4.08
C PHE A 201 23.98 -10.66 -5.23
N GLN A 202 23.13 -10.63 -6.27
CA GLN A 202 23.20 -11.56 -7.41
C GLN A 202 24.59 -11.59 -8.03
N ASP A 203 25.28 -10.46 -8.14
CA ASP A 203 26.64 -10.36 -8.68
C ASP A 203 27.69 -11.10 -7.82
N LEU A 204 27.48 -11.19 -6.50
CA LEU A 204 28.37 -11.86 -5.55
C LEU A 204 27.98 -13.32 -5.29
N LEU A 205 26.69 -13.60 -5.18
CA LEU A 205 26.14 -14.89 -4.77
C LEU A 205 25.54 -15.69 -5.92
N GLY A 206 25.46 -15.12 -7.13
CA GLY A 206 24.79 -15.73 -8.28
C GLY A 206 25.31 -17.12 -8.63
N HIS A 207 26.61 -17.35 -8.49
CA HIS A 207 27.22 -18.66 -8.72
C HIS A 207 26.93 -19.69 -7.61
N LEU A 208 26.79 -19.23 -6.36
CA LEU A 208 26.53 -20.10 -5.20
C LEU A 208 25.02 -20.43 -5.06
N LEU A 209 24.16 -19.48 -5.40
CA LEU A 209 22.71 -19.59 -5.26
C LEU A 209 22.01 -20.08 -6.55
N SER A 210 22.72 -20.24 -7.66
CA SER A 210 22.16 -20.67 -8.93
C SER A 210 21.41 -22.01 -8.88
N ALA A 211 21.77 -22.88 -7.93
CA ALA A 211 21.07 -24.15 -7.71
C ALA A 211 19.72 -23.94 -6.98
N VAL A 212 19.63 -22.96 -6.08
CA VAL A 212 18.41 -22.62 -5.33
C VAL A 212 17.51 -21.68 -6.15
N ALA A 213 18.12 -20.77 -6.91
CA ALA A 213 17.42 -19.80 -7.75
C ALA A 213 16.64 -20.42 -8.93
N ARG A 214 17.05 -21.59 -9.40
CA ARG A 214 16.37 -22.30 -10.51
C ARG A 214 14.92 -22.71 -10.21
N GLY A 215 14.48 -22.64 -8.97
CA GLY A 215 13.10 -22.94 -8.57
C GLY A 215 12.24 -21.71 -8.22
N ILE A 216 12.83 -20.52 -8.10
CA ILE A 216 12.14 -19.36 -7.49
C ILE A 216 12.01 -18.15 -8.43
N ALA A 217 12.95 -17.91 -9.31
CA ALA A 217 12.88 -16.77 -10.23
C ALA A 217 13.41 -17.16 -11.61
N THR A 218 12.52 -17.60 -12.49
CA THR A 218 12.86 -17.92 -13.89
C THR A 218 13.07 -16.68 -14.75
N ILE A 219 12.57 -15.50 -14.30
CA ILE A 219 12.75 -14.21 -14.99
C ILE A 219 13.08 -13.18 -13.91
N GLY A 220 14.30 -12.66 -13.94
CA GLY A 220 14.70 -11.57 -13.02
C GLY A 220 13.87 -10.32 -13.29
N VAL A 221 13.08 -9.88 -12.30
CA VAL A 221 12.37 -8.61 -12.36
C VAL A 221 13.36 -7.47 -12.10
N THR A 222 13.29 -6.43 -12.90
CA THR A 222 14.09 -5.21 -12.75
C THR A 222 13.38 -4.24 -11.82
N ALA A 223 14.11 -3.63 -10.89
CA ALA A 223 13.57 -2.57 -10.06
C ALA A 223 13.27 -1.32 -10.89
N GLY A 224 12.09 -0.75 -10.72
CA GLY A 224 11.71 0.53 -11.31
C GLY A 224 12.53 1.70 -10.74
N ALA A 225 12.27 2.87 -11.24
CA ALA A 225 12.84 4.12 -10.73
C ALA A 225 12.23 4.49 -9.36
N GLU A 226 12.44 5.74 -8.92
CA GLU A 226 11.83 6.23 -7.67
C GLU A 226 10.28 6.25 -7.73
N PRO A 227 9.60 6.09 -6.58
CA PRO A 227 8.16 6.19 -6.50
C PRO A 227 7.66 7.55 -7.00
N ARG A 228 6.79 7.53 -8.01
CA ARG A 228 6.16 8.71 -8.58
C ARG A 228 4.66 8.51 -8.70
N ALA A 229 3.93 9.59 -8.48
CA ALA A 229 2.50 9.63 -8.73
C ALA A 229 2.22 9.69 -10.24
N VAL A 230 1.13 9.05 -10.66
CA VAL A 230 0.73 8.99 -12.06
C VAL A 230 -0.60 9.70 -12.27
N PRO A 231 -0.77 10.46 -13.37
CA PRO A 231 -2.05 11.03 -13.73
C PRO A 231 -2.97 9.91 -14.22
N VAL A 232 -4.19 9.88 -13.71
CA VAL A 232 -5.29 9.02 -14.14
C VAL A 232 -6.35 9.93 -14.76
N PRO A 233 -6.50 9.95 -16.10
CA PRO A 233 -7.55 10.69 -16.76
C PRO A 233 -8.92 10.21 -16.28
N LEU A 234 -9.90 11.09 -16.21
CA LEU A 234 -11.25 10.75 -15.79
C LEU A 234 -12.23 10.94 -16.96
N PRO A 235 -13.32 10.16 -17.02
CA PRO A 235 -14.33 10.33 -18.05
C PRO A 235 -15.03 11.70 -17.93
N GLY A 236 -15.60 12.14 -19.06
CA GLY A 236 -16.35 13.39 -19.15
C GLY A 236 -15.59 14.53 -19.83
N PRO A 237 -16.27 15.66 -20.02
CA PRO A 237 -15.68 16.81 -20.73
C PRO A 237 -14.62 17.52 -19.89
N GLY A 238 -13.73 18.25 -20.56
CA GLY A 238 -12.77 19.16 -19.90
C GLY A 238 -11.45 18.55 -19.48
N GLY A 239 -11.12 17.31 -19.88
CA GLY A 239 -9.79 16.72 -19.60
C GLY A 239 -9.50 16.56 -18.10
N ARG A 240 -10.52 16.20 -17.30
CA ARG A 240 -10.35 15.94 -15.85
C ARG A 240 -9.36 14.82 -15.64
N SER A 241 -8.55 14.96 -14.62
CA SER A 241 -7.65 13.91 -14.15
C SER A 241 -7.49 13.93 -12.64
N VAL A 242 -7.06 12.84 -12.07
CA VAL A 242 -6.61 12.73 -10.67
C VAL A 242 -5.18 12.20 -10.65
N THR A 243 -4.34 12.72 -9.78
CA THR A 243 -2.99 12.20 -9.61
C THR A 243 -3.00 11.14 -8.52
N ALA A 244 -2.63 9.92 -8.85
CA ALA A 244 -2.66 8.79 -7.93
C ALA A 244 -1.26 8.24 -7.62
N GLY A 245 -1.01 7.90 -6.37
CA GLY A 245 0.09 7.01 -6.01
C GLY A 245 -0.37 5.56 -6.20
N VAL A 246 0.45 4.73 -6.83
CA VAL A 246 0.10 3.33 -7.09
C VAL A 246 1.11 2.39 -6.42
N PRO A 247 1.10 2.26 -5.08
CA PRO A 247 1.99 1.31 -4.43
C PRO A 247 1.60 -0.14 -4.78
N ILE A 248 2.61 -0.93 -5.18
CA ILE A 248 2.43 -2.32 -5.60
C ILE A 248 2.86 -3.25 -4.45
N CYS A 249 1.90 -3.99 -3.89
CA CYS A 249 2.08 -5.12 -2.97
C CYS A 249 3.06 -4.84 -1.82
N TYR A 250 4.25 -5.41 -1.90
CA TYR A 250 5.31 -5.34 -0.89
C TYR A 250 5.75 -3.90 -0.54
N GLU A 251 5.58 -2.96 -1.43
CA GLU A 251 5.92 -1.54 -1.22
C GLU A 251 5.15 -0.91 -0.06
N LEU A 252 3.94 -1.39 0.22
CA LEU A 252 3.14 -0.93 1.36
C LEU A 252 3.82 -1.17 2.72
N LEU A 253 4.79 -2.10 2.81
CA LEU A 253 5.58 -2.33 4.04
C LEU A 253 6.50 -1.16 4.36
N PHE A 254 6.87 -0.33 3.37
CA PHE A 254 7.86 0.73 3.48
C PHE A 254 7.21 2.11 3.59
N PRO A 255 7.03 2.64 4.81
CA PRO A 255 6.40 3.94 5.00
C PRO A 255 7.16 5.07 4.31
N ASP A 256 8.49 5.01 4.28
CA ASP A 256 9.31 6.02 3.59
C ASP A 256 9.09 6.04 2.08
N LEU A 257 8.84 4.87 1.47
CA LEU A 257 8.48 4.79 0.06
C LEU A 257 7.10 5.40 -0.19
N VAL A 258 6.08 4.96 0.58
CA VAL A 258 4.68 5.36 0.34
C VAL A 258 4.48 6.87 0.58
N ARG A 259 5.18 7.49 1.56
CA ARG A 259 5.09 8.94 1.78
C ARG A 259 5.64 9.79 0.63
N ARG A 260 6.37 9.19 -0.33
CA ARG A 260 6.86 9.92 -1.51
C ARG A 260 5.73 10.24 -2.48
N PHE A 261 4.71 9.41 -2.60
CA PHE A 261 3.57 9.67 -3.48
C PHE A 261 2.87 11.01 -3.18
N PRO A 262 2.42 11.30 -1.93
CA PRO A 262 1.85 12.62 -1.64
C PRO A 262 2.85 13.77 -1.77
N ARG A 263 4.15 13.51 -1.63
CA ARG A 263 5.19 14.52 -1.90
C ARG A 263 5.32 14.84 -3.39
N ASP A 264 5.03 13.87 -4.24
CA ASP A 264 5.01 14.00 -5.70
C ASP A 264 3.61 14.40 -6.23
N GLY A 265 2.69 14.79 -5.34
CA GLY A 265 1.40 15.35 -5.71
C GLY A 265 0.24 14.37 -5.78
N ALA A 266 0.40 13.13 -5.29
CA ALA A 266 -0.73 12.20 -5.23
C ALA A 266 -1.87 12.76 -4.38
N GLU A 267 -3.08 12.67 -4.91
CA GLU A 267 -4.34 13.09 -4.29
C GLU A 267 -5.07 11.91 -3.62
N MET A 268 -4.73 10.67 -4.02
CA MET A 268 -5.20 9.40 -3.47
C MET A 268 -4.19 8.29 -3.71
N LEU A 269 -4.38 7.14 -3.06
CA LEU A 269 -3.61 5.93 -3.31
C LEU A 269 -4.51 4.86 -3.98
N LEU A 270 -4.00 4.25 -5.04
CA LEU A 270 -4.61 3.11 -5.73
C LEU A 270 -3.67 1.90 -5.53
N ALA A 271 -3.79 1.23 -4.38
CA ALA A 271 -2.90 0.14 -4.01
C ALA A 271 -3.32 -1.16 -4.71
N ILE A 272 -2.39 -1.80 -5.40
CA ILE A 272 -2.63 -3.07 -6.07
C ILE A 272 -1.76 -4.17 -5.46
N THR A 273 -2.33 -5.38 -5.30
CA THR A 273 -1.60 -6.48 -4.64
C THR A 273 -2.07 -7.85 -5.12
N ASN A 274 -1.18 -8.83 -5.02
CA ASN A 274 -1.50 -10.22 -5.25
C ASN A 274 -1.21 -11.06 -4.00
N ASP A 275 -2.20 -11.15 -3.10
CA ASP A 275 -2.09 -11.86 -1.83
C ASP A 275 -2.19 -13.41 -1.98
N ALA A 276 -2.36 -13.94 -3.21
CA ALA A 276 -2.55 -15.37 -3.47
C ALA A 276 -1.38 -16.24 -3.00
N TRP A 277 -0.17 -15.67 -2.95
CA TRP A 277 1.03 -16.34 -2.45
C TRP A 277 0.92 -16.81 -0.99
N TYR A 278 0.09 -16.15 -0.19
CA TYR A 278 0.00 -16.37 1.25
C TYR A 278 -1.09 -17.37 1.64
N GLY A 279 -1.95 -17.78 0.70
CA GLY A 279 -3.05 -18.68 0.97
C GLY A 279 -4.03 -18.14 2.04
N ARG A 280 -4.80 -19.04 2.64
CA ARG A 280 -5.75 -18.72 3.73
C ARG A 280 -5.04 -18.57 5.08
N THR A 281 -4.24 -17.52 5.21
CA THR A 281 -3.47 -17.21 6.43
C THR A 281 -3.86 -15.85 7.00
N GLY A 282 -3.13 -15.38 8.01
CA GLY A 282 -3.28 -14.02 8.54
C GLY A 282 -2.67 -12.92 7.67
N ALA A 283 -1.88 -13.27 6.65
CA ALA A 283 -1.14 -12.29 5.86
C ALA A 283 -2.03 -11.29 5.10
N PRO A 284 -3.13 -11.67 4.41
CA PRO A 284 -4.02 -10.71 3.77
C PRO A 284 -4.56 -9.64 4.73
N PHE A 285 -4.89 -10.03 5.96
CA PHE A 285 -5.36 -9.10 6.99
C PHE A 285 -4.23 -8.21 7.53
N GLN A 286 -2.99 -8.71 7.57
CA GLN A 286 -1.83 -7.90 7.91
C GLN A 286 -1.56 -6.85 6.83
N PHE A 287 -1.66 -7.19 5.56
CA PHE A 287 -1.53 -6.24 4.46
C PHE A 287 -2.63 -5.18 4.46
N LEU A 288 -3.87 -5.55 4.80
CA LEU A 288 -4.95 -4.57 5.02
C LEU A 288 -4.58 -3.61 6.16
N ALA A 289 -4.11 -4.14 7.29
CA ALA A 289 -3.69 -3.35 8.45
C ALA A 289 -2.55 -2.39 8.11
N ILE A 290 -1.59 -2.84 7.31
CA ILE A 290 -0.48 -2.01 6.81
C ILE A 290 -1.01 -0.90 5.91
N THR A 291 -1.90 -1.24 4.96
CA THR A 291 -2.51 -0.26 4.05
C THR A 291 -3.28 0.81 4.82
N ALA A 292 -4.05 0.42 5.85
CA ALA A 292 -4.77 1.35 6.71
C ALA A 292 -3.83 2.36 7.40
N LEU A 293 -2.68 1.88 7.88
CA LEU A 293 -1.65 2.77 8.45
C LEU A 293 -1.03 3.68 7.40
N ARG A 294 -0.78 3.20 6.18
CA ARG A 294 -0.30 4.06 5.08
C ARG A 294 -1.28 5.18 4.77
N SER A 295 -2.58 4.88 4.73
CA SER A 295 -3.62 5.91 4.54
C SER A 295 -3.56 6.97 5.65
N ALA A 296 -3.51 6.56 6.92
CA ALA A 296 -3.42 7.47 8.04
C ALA A 296 -2.14 8.31 8.06
N GLU A 297 -0.98 7.70 7.77
CA GLU A 297 0.31 8.40 7.71
C GLU A 297 0.37 9.43 6.59
N THR A 298 -0.17 9.10 5.43
CA THR A 298 -0.16 9.98 4.26
C THR A 298 -1.30 11.00 4.29
N GLY A 299 -2.38 10.71 5.02
CA GLY A 299 -3.61 11.48 4.99
C GLY A 299 -4.30 11.39 3.62
N LEU A 300 -4.14 10.30 2.92
CA LEU A 300 -4.78 10.04 1.63
C LEU A 300 -5.76 8.87 1.75
N TRP A 301 -6.90 9.01 1.08
CA TRP A 301 -7.78 7.88 0.85
C TRP A 301 -7.07 6.83 0.00
N THR A 302 -7.32 5.57 0.29
CA THR A 302 -6.76 4.44 -0.44
C THR A 302 -7.86 3.52 -0.94
N ALA A 303 -7.86 3.27 -2.25
CA ALA A 303 -8.60 2.18 -2.87
C ALA A 303 -7.61 1.01 -3.10
N ARG A 304 -7.82 -0.10 -2.40
CA ARG A 304 -6.97 -1.29 -2.45
C ARG A 304 -7.63 -2.39 -3.25
N ALA A 305 -7.02 -2.81 -4.36
CA ALA A 305 -7.40 -3.97 -5.14
C ALA A 305 -6.47 -5.15 -4.83
N ALA A 306 -7.04 -6.26 -4.35
CA ALA A 306 -6.32 -7.50 -4.04
C ALA A 306 -6.88 -8.65 -4.88
N ASN A 307 -6.04 -9.56 -5.39
CA ASN A 307 -6.51 -10.68 -6.19
C ASN A 307 -7.36 -11.67 -5.39
N THR A 308 -6.83 -12.21 -4.29
CA THR A 308 -7.51 -13.18 -3.41
C THR A 308 -7.63 -12.70 -1.97
N GLY A 309 -6.92 -11.63 -1.65
CA GLY A 309 -6.88 -11.03 -0.32
C GLY A 309 -8.08 -10.14 -0.04
N VAL A 310 -7.89 -9.14 0.84
CA VAL A 310 -8.94 -8.19 1.18
C VAL A 310 -8.81 -6.95 0.29
N SER A 311 -9.74 -6.76 -0.63
CA SER A 311 -9.91 -5.47 -1.31
C SER A 311 -10.67 -4.52 -0.40
N ALA A 312 -10.33 -3.24 -0.40
CA ALA A 312 -10.91 -2.31 0.56
C ALA A 312 -10.88 -0.84 0.08
N ILE A 313 -11.82 -0.06 0.62
CA ILE A 313 -11.79 1.40 0.58
C ILE A 313 -11.45 1.89 2.00
N ILE A 314 -10.40 2.67 2.11
CA ILE A 314 -9.83 3.13 3.38
C ILE A 314 -9.75 4.65 3.35
N ASP A 315 -10.23 5.31 4.38
CA ASP A 315 -10.19 6.77 4.44
C ASP A 315 -8.80 7.34 4.82
N ASP A 316 -8.65 8.64 4.73
CA ASP A 316 -7.44 9.40 5.05
C ASP A 316 -6.98 9.31 6.50
N ARG A 317 -7.79 8.70 7.37
CA ARG A 317 -7.50 8.42 8.78
C ARG A 317 -7.19 6.95 9.03
N GLY A 318 -7.14 6.13 7.97
CA GLY A 318 -6.89 4.70 8.05
C GLY A 318 -8.08 3.87 8.51
N ARG A 319 -9.31 4.41 8.49
CA ARG A 319 -10.50 3.62 8.81
C ARG A 319 -10.96 2.87 7.57
N VAL A 320 -11.11 1.57 7.69
CA VAL A 320 -11.67 0.73 6.63
C VAL A 320 -13.16 1.05 6.51
N ARG A 321 -13.59 1.59 5.37
CA ARG A 321 -14.98 1.99 5.08
C ARG A 321 -15.78 0.85 4.47
N SER A 322 -15.13 0.05 3.63
CA SER A 322 -15.69 -1.19 3.07
C SER A 322 -14.56 -2.16 2.76
N GLU A 323 -14.84 -3.45 2.86
CA GLU A 323 -13.90 -4.53 2.59
C GLU A 323 -14.60 -5.73 1.97
N THR A 324 -13.87 -6.51 1.15
CA THR A 324 -14.36 -7.79 0.59
C THR A 324 -13.95 -8.94 1.49
N PRO A 325 -14.65 -10.08 1.44
CA PRO A 325 -14.14 -11.33 1.98
C PRO A 325 -12.93 -11.81 1.17
N ILE A 326 -12.06 -12.62 1.78
CA ILE A 326 -10.92 -13.26 1.10
C ILE A 326 -11.40 -14.46 0.28
N PHE A 327 -10.70 -14.75 -0.83
CA PHE A 327 -10.94 -15.90 -1.72
C PHE A 327 -12.37 -15.97 -2.29
N GLU A 328 -12.91 -14.81 -2.62
CA GLU A 328 -14.17 -14.67 -3.34
C GLU A 328 -13.99 -13.72 -4.52
N ARG A 329 -14.69 -13.95 -5.63
CA ARG A 329 -14.81 -12.99 -6.71
C ARG A 329 -15.72 -11.86 -6.25
N ALA A 330 -15.21 -10.63 -6.26
CA ALA A 330 -15.92 -9.47 -5.73
C ALA A 330 -15.43 -8.17 -6.35
N TRP A 331 -16.18 -7.10 -6.16
CA TRP A 331 -15.76 -5.74 -6.41
C TRP A 331 -16.41 -4.79 -5.38
N LEU A 332 -15.79 -3.63 -5.19
CA LEU A 332 -16.32 -2.54 -4.39
C LEU A 332 -16.30 -1.27 -5.23
N VAL A 333 -17.30 -0.41 -5.07
CA VAL A 333 -17.30 0.94 -5.64
C VAL A 333 -17.63 1.95 -4.56
N ALA A 334 -16.89 3.06 -4.55
CA ALA A 334 -17.12 4.15 -3.61
C ALA A 334 -16.68 5.50 -4.19
N ASP A 335 -17.26 6.56 -3.68
CA ASP A 335 -16.76 7.90 -3.91
C ASP A 335 -15.54 8.12 -3.01
N VAL A 336 -14.37 8.23 -3.65
CA VAL A 336 -13.08 8.43 -2.99
C VAL A 336 -12.74 9.91 -3.07
N PRO A 337 -12.80 10.64 -1.94
CA PRO A 337 -12.38 12.04 -1.90
C PRO A 337 -10.93 12.18 -2.31
N ARG A 338 -10.65 13.13 -3.19
CA ARG A 338 -9.30 13.46 -3.57
C ARG A 338 -8.80 14.65 -2.74
N ARG A 339 -7.56 14.58 -2.33
CA ARG A 339 -6.92 15.67 -1.62
C ARG A 339 -6.51 16.76 -2.61
N GLY A 340 -6.86 18.02 -2.33
CA GLY A 340 -6.44 19.15 -3.15
C GLY A 340 -4.91 19.35 -3.12
N ALA A 341 -4.35 19.85 -4.21
CA ALA A 341 -2.90 20.10 -4.33
C ALA A 341 -2.31 21.08 -3.27
N GLY A 342 -3.15 21.83 -2.57
CA GLY A 342 -2.77 22.75 -1.49
C GLY A 342 -3.04 22.24 -0.07
N ASP A 343 -3.74 21.13 0.08
CA ASP A 343 -4.15 20.61 1.37
C ASP A 343 -2.94 20.08 2.14
N GLY A 344 -2.74 20.60 3.35
CA GLY A 344 -1.51 20.40 4.13
C GLY A 344 -1.10 18.95 4.27
N ARG A 345 0.10 18.62 3.83
CA ARG A 345 0.71 17.29 4.03
C ARG A 345 0.80 16.98 5.52
N THR A 346 0.60 15.73 5.90
CA THR A 346 0.82 15.30 7.29
C THR A 346 2.25 15.62 7.75
N PHE A 347 2.44 15.73 9.06
CA PHE A 347 3.78 15.89 9.61
C PHE A 347 4.70 14.74 9.18
N TYR A 348 4.17 13.50 9.19
CA TYR A 348 4.91 12.33 8.77
C TYR A 348 5.35 12.40 7.28
N VAL A 349 4.46 12.84 6.40
CA VAL A 349 4.82 13.04 4.97
C VAL A 349 5.96 14.03 4.81
N ARG A 350 5.96 15.12 5.59
CA ARG A 350 6.99 16.16 5.52
C ARG A 350 8.34 15.70 6.06
N PHE A 351 8.34 15.11 7.25
CA PHE A 351 9.55 14.88 8.04
C PHE A 351 9.95 13.40 8.15
N GLY A 352 9.05 12.45 7.84
CA GLY A 352 9.34 11.02 7.92
C GLY A 352 9.55 10.55 9.35
N ASP A 353 10.54 9.70 9.56
CA ASP A 353 10.79 8.96 10.79
C ASP A 353 11.53 9.77 11.89
N VAL A 354 11.36 11.09 11.92
CA VAL A 354 11.98 11.97 12.93
C VAL A 354 11.67 11.51 14.36
N PHE A 355 10.45 11.02 14.61
CA PHE A 355 10.07 10.47 15.91
C PHE A 355 10.95 9.27 16.28
N ALA A 356 11.15 8.33 15.38
CA ALA A 356 11.98 7.15 15.63
C ALA A 356 13.44 7.52 15.88
N TRP A 357 14.00 8.43 15.09
CA TRP A 357 15.35 8.96 15.30
C TRP A 357 15.49 9.67 16.64
N GLY A 358 14.48 10.46 17.04
CA GLY A 358 14.43 11.07 18.38
C GLY A 358 14.48 10.05 19.51
N CYS A 359 13.71 8.95 19.40
CA CYS A 359 13.76 7.85 20.38
C CYS A 359 15.15 7.20 20.47
N ILE A 360 15.81 6.98 19.33
CA ILE A 360 17.18 6.42 19.27
C ILE A 360 18.16 7.34 19.99
N LEU A 361 18.12 8.65 19.70
CA LEU A 361 19.00 9.64 20.32
C LEU A 361 18.81 9.70 21.84
N VAL A 362 17.57 9.69 22.34
CA VAL A 362 17.26 9.67 23.77
C VAL A 362 17.80 8.40 24.43
N ALA A 363 17.62 7.23 23.78
CA ALA A 363 18.14 5.97 24.30
C ALA A 363 19.68 5.97 24.40
N LEU A 364 20.37 6.46 23.35
CA LEU A 364 21.83 6.56 23.36
C LEU A 364 22.34 7.53 24.42
N ALA A 365 21.68 8.68 24.61
CA ALA A 365 22.03 9.64 25.64
C ALA A 365 21.86 9.05 27.07
N GLY A 366 20.78 8.26 27.28
CA GLY A 366 20.57 7.54 28.54
C GLY A 366 21.70 6.55 28.83
N LEU A 367 22.05 5.72 27.84
CA LEU A 367 23.13 4.75 27.96
C LEU A 367 24.50 5.39 28.22
N ALA A 368 24.79 6.53 27.58
CA ALA A 368 26.03 7.27 27.80
C ALA A 368 26.10 7.83 29.22
N ARG A 369 24.99 8.39 29.73
CA ARG A 369 24.90 8.91 31.10
C ARG A 369 25.13 7.82 32.15
N ASP A 370 24.51 6.64 31.98
CA ASP A 370 24.64 5.54 32.94
C ASP A 370 26.07 5.01 32.98
N ARG A 371 26.80 4.99 31.88
CA ARG A 371 28.23 4.65 31.84
C ARG A 371 29.10 5.67 32.59
N TRP A 372 28.78 6.96 32.43
CA TRP A 372 29.54 8.04 33.09
C TRP A 372 29.27 8.09 34.62
N SER A 373 28.10 7.68 35.08
CA SER A 373 27.76 7.64 36.52
C SER A 373 28.25 6.37 37.22
N ALA A 374 28.70 5.35 36.48
CA ALA A 374 29.21 4.08 37.02
C ALA A 374 30.75 4.01 37.05
N GLY A 375 31.47 4.98 36.50
CA GLY A 375 32.93 5.15 36.61
C GLY A 375 33.29 6.30 37.51
#